data_668803e5a1072f26fac7b6960ea5bcc2
#
_entry.id   668803e5a1072f26fac7b6960ea5bcc2
#
_cell.length_a   1.000
_cell.length_b   1.000
_cell.length_c   1.000
_cell.angle_alpha   90.00
_cell.angle_beta   90.00
_cell.angle_gamma   90.00
#
_symmetry.space_group_name_H-M   'P 1'
#
loop_
_entity.id
_entity.type
_entity.pdbx_description
1 polymer ?
#
loop_
_entity_poly.entity_id
_entity_poly.type
_entity_poly.pdbx_seq_one_letter_code
_entity_poly.pdbx_strand_id
1 'polypeptide(L)'
;MSLWAKLDCAIDVGASRVRLLLRDRGVVLDESVDELDELDGFRDRGRLLAAILKAAFARVHLRTGWLCPVRRAVLAVPAGVSEMEKRIFEGALHSLGVKDVYLIESPMAAAMGAGSSVAEPKATCVVDIGARLIQAAVISLAGIVSCRSSERTGALDAKRLTARVIELIRDNIEDCRSKGRFNLIDDLAEKGIVLTGGGALTTGLASAVSEALNCPVRVADQPQLAVVYGVAKVLPELDSLRTSRG
;
A
#
# COMPACT_ATOMS: atom_id res chain seq x y z
N MET A 1 -29.32 -16.65 5.08
CA MET A 1 -27.99 -16.02 5.25
C MET A 1 -27.47 -16.39 6.62
N SER A 2 -26.31 -17.06 6.72
CA SER A 2 -25.74 -17.50 8.00
C SER A 2 -25.49 -16.29 8.90
N LEU A 3 -26.04 -16.27 10.10
CA LEU A 3 -25.82 -15.25 11.16
C LEU A 3 -24.34 -15.14 11.59
N TRP A 4 -23.46 -15.97 11.07
CA TRP A 4 -22.05 -16.10 11.44
C TRP A 4 -21.10 -15.84 10.26
N ALA A 5 -21.47 -14.99 9.31
CA ALA A 5 -20.58 -14.62 8.22
C ALA A 5 -19.36 -13.89 8.83
N LYS A 6 -18.23 -14.57 8.81
CA LYS A 6 -16.95 -14.03 9.27
C LYS A 6 -16.46 -13.03 8.22
N LEU A 7 -16.11 -11.81 8.65
CA LEU A 7 -15.68 -10.76 7.75
C LEU A 7 -14.18 -10.86 7.45
N ASP A 8 -13.87 -10.69 6.18
CA ASP A 8 -12.50 -10.48 5.70
C ASP A 8 -12.33 -8.99 5.36
N CYS A 9 -11.26 -8.40 5.87
CA CYS A 9 -11.01 -6.97 5.77
C CYS A 9 -9.65 -6.68 5.12
N ALA A 10 -9.66 -5.79 4.14
CA ALA A 10 -8.47 -5.15 3.63
C ALA A 10 -8.28 -3.79 4.33
N ILE A 11 -7.07 -3.51 4.79
CA ILE A 11 -6.77 -2.34 5.61
C ILE A 11 -5.56 -1.61 5.02
N ASP A 12 -5.73 -0.30 4.81
CA ASP A 12 -4.66 0.64 4.50
C ASP A 12 -4.65 1.74 5.57
N VAL A 13 -3.58 1.80 6.34
CA VAL A 13 -3.35 2.85 7.34
C VAL A 13 -2.26 3.77 6.83
N GLY A 14 -2.67 4.79 6.10
CA GLY A 14 -1.78 5.86 5.68
C GLY A 14 -1.62 6.93 6.75
N ALA A 15 -0.65 7.83 6.56
CA ALA A 15 -0.37 8.92 7.50
C ALA A 15 -1.46 9.99 7.56
N SER A 16 -2.28 10.13 6.52
CA SER A 16 -3.38 11.11 6.48
C SER A 16 -4.76 10.48 6.48
N ARG A 17 -4.88 9.22 6.08
CA ARG A 17 -6.18 8.54 5.96
C ARG A 17 -6.07 7.06 6.32
N VAL A 18 -7.12 6.55 6.94
CA VAL A 18 -7.34 5.11 7.14
C VAL A 18 -8.46 4.65 6.22
N ARG A 19 -8.22 3.54 5.53
CA ARG A 19 -9.19 2.92 4.65
C ARG A 19 -9.41 1.47 5.04
N LEU A 20 -10.68 1.10 5.13
CA LEU A 20 -11.11 -0.28 5.29
C LEU A 20 -12.01 -0.67 4.14
N LEU A 21 -11.73 -1.83 3.59
CA LEU A 21 -12.57 -2.48 2.60
C LEU A 21 -12.98 -3.84 3.12
N LEU A 22 -14.28 -4.12 3.13
CA LEU A 22 -14.79 -5.45 3.44
C LEU A 22 -15.01 -6.22 2.13
N ARG A 23 -14.59 -7.49 2.14
CA ARG A 23 -14.89 -8.42 1.05
C ARG A 23 -16.39 -8.40 0.78
N ASP A 24 -16.78 -8.33 -0.48
CA ASP A 24 -18.17 -8.30 -0.95
C ASP A 24 -18.97 -7.02 -0.65
N ARG A 25 -18.34 -5.97 -0.07
CA ARG A 25 -19.00 -4.70 0.24
C ARG A 25 -18.26 -3.44 -0.25
N GLY A 26 -17.03 -3.60 -0.71
CA GLY A 26 -16.22 -2.46 -1.11
C GLY A 26 -15.68 -1.64 0.07
N VAL A 27 -15.28 -0.40 -0.20
CA VAL A 27 -14.74 0.52 0.82
C VAL A 27 -15.86 0.92 1.77
N VAL A 28 -15.71 0.56 3.05
CA VAL A 28 -16.67 0.86 4.12
C VAL A 28 -16.20 2.01 5.02
N LEU A 29 -14.91 2.35 4.96
CA LEU A 29 -14.32 3.48 5.66
C LEU A 29 -13.24 4.11 4.80
N ASP A 30 -13.24 5.45 4.70
CA ASP A 30 -12.16 6.29 4.19
C ASP A 30 -12.19 7.60 4.98
N GLU A 31 -11.38 7.67 6.03
CA GLU A 31 -11.40 8.80 6.97
C GLU A 31 -10.01 9.39 7.19
N SER A 32 -9.99 10.69 7.52
CA SER A 32 -8.77 11.40 7.89
C SER A 32 -8.25 10.95 9.25
N VAL A 33 -6.94 10.92 9.40
CA VAL A 33 -6.24 10.60 10.64
C VAL A 33 -5.43 11.81 11.07
N ASP A 34 -6.12 12.90 11.37
CA ASP A 34 -5.49 14.17 11.74
C ASP A 34 -4.68 14.08 13.05
N GLU A 35 -4.93 13.04 13.85
CA GLU A 35 -4.30 12.81 15.16
C GLU A 35 -2.96 12.06 15.10
N LEU A 36 -2.52 11.62 13.90
CA LEU A 36 -1.25 10.87 13.76
C LEU A 36 0.00 11.74 13.86
N ASP A 37 -0.15 13.06 13.80
CA ASP A 37 0.97 14.00 13.77
C ASP A 37 1.59 14.31 15.14
N GLU A 38 0.95 13.95 16.26
CA GLU A 38 1.38 14.36 17.61
C GLU A 38 2.23 13.34 18.37
N LEU A 39 2.48 12.14 17.82
CA LEU A 39 3.21 11.10 18.55
C LEU A 39 4.58 10.82 17.94
N ASP A 40 5.58 11.55 18.39
CA ASP A 40 7.00 11.26 18.20
C ASP A 40 7.43 10.10 19.09
N GLY A 41 7.63 8.92 18.52
CA GLY A 41 8.27 7.82 19.23
C GLY A 41 7.82 6.42 18.80
N PHE A 42 8.78 5.56 18.52
CA PHE A 42 8.59 4.19 18.02
C PHE A 42 7.76 3.30 18.96
N ARG A 43 7.77 3.57 20.26
CA ARG A 43 7.02 2.80 21.28
C ARG A 43 5.51 3.06 21.20
N ASP A 44 5.10 4.23 20.71
CA ASP A 44 3.69 4.63 20.68
C ASP A 44 2.99 4.30 19.36
N ARG A 45 3.76 4.02 18.28
CA ARG A 45 3.18 3.68 16.95
C ARG A 45 2.24 2.48 17.01
N GLY A 46 2.56 1.45 17.77
CA GLY A 46 1.69 0.27 17.91
C GLY A 46 0.39 0.60 18.66
N ARG A 47 0.48 1.36 19.75
CA ARG A 47 -0.69 1.81 20.51
C ARG A 47 -1.56 2.74 19.70
N LEU A 48 -0.95 3.65 18.98
CA LEU A 48 -1.64 4.58 18.10
C LEU A 48 -2.35 3.82 16.98
N LEU A 49 -1.66 2.90 16.31
CA LEU A 49 -2.26 2.06 15.27
C LEU A 49 -3.45 1.26 15.83
N ALA A 50 -3.31 0.67 17.02
CA ALA A 50 -4.40 -0.05 17.67
C ALA A 50 -5.59 0.88 18.00
N ALA A 51 -5.32 2.09 18.46
CA ALA A 51 -6.36 3.09 18.73
C ALA A 51 -7.10 3.51 17.46
N ILE A 52 -6.36 3.78 16.38
CA ILE A 52 -6.92 4.12 15.07
C ILE A 52 -7.78 2.99 14.52
N LEU A 53 -7.26 1.77 14.51
CA LEU A 53 -7.99 0.59 14.04
C LEU A 53 -9.22 0.33 14.90
N LYS A 54 -9.13 0.50 16.23
CA LYS A 54 -10.28 0.39 17.14
C LYS A 54 -11.36 1.41 16.81
N ALA A 55 -10.99 2.68 16.62
CA ALA A 55 -11.92 3.73 16.22
C ALA A 55 -12.53 3.43 14.84
N ALA A 56 -11.72 3.01 13.87
CA ALA A 56 -12.16 2.65 12.54
C ALA A 56 -13.15 1.47 12.57
N PHE A 57 -12.86 0.40 13.31
CA PHE A 57 -13.75 -0.74 13.46
C PHE A 57 -15.06 -0.35 14.16
N ALA A 58 -15.01 0.48 15.21
CA ALA A 58 -16.20 0.99 15.87
C ALA A 58 -17.10 1.78 14.91
N ARG A 59 -16.51 2.63 14.06
CA ARG A 59 -17.26 3.40 13.03
C ARG A 59 -17.90 2.50 11.98
N VAL A 60 -17.19 1.45 11.55
CA VAL A 60 -17.77 0.44 10.64
C VAL A 60 -18.95 -0.25 11.29
N HIS A 61 -18.85 -0.66 12.57
CA HIS A 61 -19.96 -1.26 13.31
C HIS A 61 -21.17 -0.34 13.40
N LEU A 62 -20.95 0.94 13.73
CA LEU A 62 -22.03 1.93 13.84
C LEU A 62 -22.74 2.16 12.49
N ARG A 63 -21.98 2.18 11.38
CA ARG A 63 -22.53 2.44 10.04
C ARG A 63 -23.23 1.23 9.44
N THR A 64 -22.74 0.04 9.72
CA THR A 64 -23.23 -1.20 9.08
C THR A 64 -24.22 -1.97 9.95
N GLY A 65 -24.36 -1.61 11.22
CA GLY A 65 -25.15 -2.35 12.20
C GLY A 65 -24.62 -3.77 12.48
N TRP A 66 -23.35 -4.03 12.14
CA TRP A 66 -22.78 -5.36 12.16
C TRP A 66 -22.06 -5.65 13.48
N LEU A 67 -22.52 -6.68 14.16
CA LEU A 67 -21.89 -7.24 15.35
C LEU A 67 -20.88 -8.36 15.03
N CYS A 68 -20.62 -8.63 13.73
CA CYS A 68 -19.72 -9.71 13.33
C CYS A 68 -18.27 -9.30 13.48
N PRO A 69 -17.44 -10.07 14.20
CA PRO A 69 -16.02 -9.80 14.33
C PRO A 69 -15.31 -10.00 12.99
N VAL A 70 -14.39 -9.10 12.65
CA VAL A 70 -13.44 -9.31 11.57
C VAL A 70 -12.60 -10.54 11.94
N ARG A 71 -12.62 -11.55 11.08
CA ARG A 71 -11.84 -12.77 11.32
C ARG A 71 -10.46 -12.68 10.72
N ARG A 72 -10.40 -12.31 9.45
CA ARG A 72 -9.16 -12.19 8.68
C ARG A 72 -8.96 -10.74 8.30
N ALA A 73 -7.75 -10.25 8.47
CA ALA A 73 -7.35 -8.95 7.98
C ALA A 73 -6.05 -9.05 7.18
N VAL A 74 -6.00 -8.34 6.05
CA VAL A 74 -4.76 -8.05 5.35
C VAL A 74 -4.48 -6.57 5.53
N LEU A 75 -3.30 -6.24 6.05
CA LEU A 75 -2.87 -4.87 6.31
C LEU A 75 -1.72 -4.50 5.38
N ALA A 76 -1.83 -3.36 4.70
CA ALA A 76 -0.72 -2.77 3.99
C ALA A 76 0.30 -2.18 4.98
N VAL A 77 1.58 -2.50 4.76
CA VAL A 77 2.71 -1.96 5.54
C VAL A 77 3.75 -1.37 4.60
N PRO A 78 4.53 -0.37 5.02
CA PRO A 78 5.63 0.13 4.19
C PRO A 78 6.60 -0.98 3.78
N ALA A 79 7.20 -0.87 2.60
CA ALA A 79 8.25 -1.81 2.20
C ALA A 79 9.48 -1.65 3.09
N GLY A 80 10.11 -2.78 3.43
CA GLY A 80 11.31 -2.80 4.24
C GLY A 80 11.10 -2.62 5.74
N VAL A 81 9.86 -2.73 6.25
CA VAL A 81 9.60 -2.76 7.70
C VAL A 81 10.30 -3.94 8.36
N SER A 82 10.87 -3.71 9.54
CA SER A 82 11.53 -4.75 10.33
C SER A 82 10.55 -5.80 10.86
N GLU A 83 11.05 -6.98 11.22
CA GLU A 83 10.24 -8.03 11.84
C GLU A 83 9.61 -7.56 13.16
N MET A 84 10.27 -6.67 13.90
CA MET A 84 9.71 -6.06 15.10
C MET A 84 8.48 -5.19 14.76
N GLU A 85 8.57 -4.37 13.72
CA GLU A 85 7.46 -3.55 13.26
C GLU A 85 6.29 -4.40 12.76
N LYS A 86 6.55 -5.47 12.01
CA LYS A 86 5.53 -6.43 11.60
C LYS A 86 4.76 -6.99 12.79
N ARG A 87 5.47 -7.42 13.84
CA ARG A 87 4.84 -7.91 15.08
C ARG A 87 4.00 -6.85 15.79
N ILE A 88 4.38 -5.58 15.72
CA ILE A 88 3.58 -4.47 16.25
C ILE A 88 2.27 -4.34 15.47
N PHE A 89 2.32 -4.40 14.14
CA PHE A 89 1.13 -4.35 13.28
C PHE A 89 0.20 -5.53 13.53
N GLU A 90 0.73 -6.74 13.59
CA GLU A 90 -0.02 -7.96 13.90
C GLU A 90 -0.65 -7.90 15.29
N GLY A 91 0.14 -7.51 16.31
CA GLY A 91 -0.31 -7.38 17.69
C GLY A 91 -1.44 -6.37 17.86
N ALA A 92 -1.40 -5.24 17.12
CA ALA A 92 -2.47 -4.26 17.13
C ALA A 92 -3.80 -4.87 16.63
N LEU A 93 -3.78 -5.63 15.54
CA LEU A 93 -4.97 -6.29 14.99
C LEU A 93 -5.46 -7.45 15.89
N HIS A 94 -4.54 -8.24 16.43
CA HIS A 94 -4.90 -9.31 17.38
C HIS A 94 -5.56 -8.75 18.64
N SER A 95 -5.11 -7.61 19.16
CA SER A 95 -5.73 -6.94 20.32
C SER A 95 -7.19 -6.54 20.09
N LEU A 96 -7.59 -6.40 18.82
CA LEU A 96 -8.96 -6.09 18.39
C LEU A 96 -9.79 -7.35 18.08
N GLY A 97 -9.25 -8.55 18.35
CA GLY A 97 -9.93 -9.82 18.14
C GLY A 97 -9.82 -10.41 16.74
N VAL A 98 -9.02 -9.80 15.85
CA VAL A 98 -8.73 -10.39 14.54
C VAL A 98 -7.87 -11.65 14.74
N LYS A 99 -8.30 -12.78 14.16
CA LYS A 99 -7.62 -14.07 14.38
C LYS A 99 -6.47 -14.30 13.41
N ASP A 100 -6.73 -14.07 12.13
CA ASP A 100 -5.78 -14.34 11.07
C ASP A 100 -5.35 -13.00 10.46
N VAL A 101 -4.10 -12.61 10.70
CA VAL A 101 -3.53 -11.34 10.23
C VAL A 101 -2.48 -11.66 9.16
N TYR A 102 -2.55 -10.94 8.07
CA TYR A 102 -1.58 -11.00 6.97
C TYR A 102 -1.07 -9.60 6.66
N LEU A 103 0.18 -9.49 6.28
CA LEU A 103 0.80 -8.22 5.91
C LEU A 103 1.20 -8.28 4.44
N ILE A 104 1.00 -7.16 3.74
CA ILE A 104 1.47 -6.96 2.36
C ILE A 104 2.19 -5.62 2.27
N GLU A 105 3.28 -5.56 1.55
CA GLU A 105 4.00 -4.30 1.35
C GLU A 105 3.20 -3.33 0.48
N SER A 106 3.08 -2.07 0.92
CA SER A 106 2.25 -1.05 0.27
C SER A 106 2.56 -0.85 -1.22
N PRO A 107 3.82 -0.85 -1.69
CA PRO A 107 4.10 -0.75 -3.12
C PRO A 107 3.59 -1.95 -3.92
N MET A 108 3.66 -3.17 -3.36
CA MET A 108 3.08 -4.36 -3.99
C MET A 108 1.57 -4.23 -4.10
N ALA A 109 0.90 -3.87 -3.00
CA ALA A 109 -0.53 -3.62 -2.99
C ALA A 109 -0.93 -2.50 -3.97
N ALA A 110 -0.18 -1.38 -3.98
CA ALA A 110 -0.41 -0.27 -4.90
C ALA A 110 -0.35 -0.70 -6.38
N ALA A 111 0.65 -1.51 -6.75
CA ALA A 111 0.77 -2.05 -8.11
C ALA A 111 -0.43 -2.94 -8.48
N MET A 112 -0.80 -3.86 -7.59
CA MET A 112 -1.96 -4.74 -7.77
C MET A 112 -3.25 -3.93 -7.91
N GLY A 113 -3.46 -2.94 -7.02
CA GLY A 113 -4.65 -2.08 -7.04
C GLY A 113 -4.74 -1.22 -8.30
N ALA A 114 -3.62 -0.76 -8.81
CA ALA A 114 -3.51 -0.03 -10.07
C ALA A 114 -3.64 -0.92 -11.33
N GLY A 115 -3.93 -2.21 -11.16
CA GLY A 115 -4.14 -3.15 -12.26
C GLY A 115 -2.85 -3.63 -12.93
N SER A 116 -1.70 -3.49 -12.29
CA SER A 116 -0.45 -4.02 -12.82
C SER A 116 -0.34 -5.53 -12.61
N SER A 117 0.19 -6.24 -13.62
CA SER A 117 0.49 -7.68 -13.54
C SER A 117 1.77 -7.90 -12.75
N VAL A 118 1.65 -8.14 -11.45
CA VAL A 118 2.81 -8.30 -10.56
C VAL A 118 3.42 -9.71 -10.60
N ALA A 119 2.66 -10.72 -11.00
CA ALA A 119 3.10 -12.12 -11.04
C ALA A 119 3.91 -12.49 -12.29
N GLU A 120 3.88 -11.64 -13.31
CA GLU A 120 4.62 -11.87 -14.54
C GLU A 120 6.14 -11.70 -14.37
N PRO A 121 6.93 -12.34 -15.23
CA PRO A 121 8.39 -12.14 -15.26
C PRO A 121 8.79 -10.70 -15.64
N LYS A 122 7.94 -10.00 -16.40
CA LYS A 122 8.17 -8.62 -16.82
C LYS A 122 8.03 -7.65 -15.64
N ALA A 123 8.98 -6.74 -15.53
CA ALA A 123 8.99 -5.76 -14.45
C ALA A 123 7.86 -4.72 -14.57
N THR A 124 7.38 -4.29 -13.42
CA THR A 124 6.50 -3.13 -13.25
C THR A 124 7.14 -2.17 -12.26
N CYS A 125 7.19 -0.87 -12.59
CA CYS A 125 7.57 0.16 -11.62
C CYS A 125 6.31 0.85 -11.10
N VAL A 126 6.18 0.91 -9.78
CA VAL A 126 5.11 1.65 -9.10
C VAL A 126 5.73 2.70 -8.18
N VAL A 127 5.12 3.88 -8.14
CA VAL A 127 5.48 4.92 -7.17
C VAL A 127 4.22 5.27 -6.38
N ASP A 128 4.22 4.90 -5.11
CA ASP A 128 3.15 5.28 -4.18
C ASP A 128 3.52 6.56 -3.45
N ILE A 129 2.75 7.61 -3.69
CA ILE A 129 3.02 8.97 -3.22
C ILE A 129 2.03 9.32 -2.11
N GLY A 130 2.35 8.88 -0.91
CA GLY A 130 1.58 9.15 0.30
C GLY A 130 1.80 10.55 0.87
N ALA A 131 1.11 10.86 1.97
CA ALA A 131 1.23 12.16 2.64
C ALA A 131 2.59 12.36 3.34
N ARG A 132 3.14 11.29 3.95
CA ARG A 132 4.44 11.35 4.70
C ARG A 132 5.52 10.46 4.10
N LEU A 133 5.18 9.55 3.22
CA LEU A 133 6.12 8.60 2.63
C LEU A 133 5.89 8.50 1.13
N ILE A 134 6.96 8.53 0.36
CA ILE A 134 6.98 8.18 -1.05
C ILE A 134 7.77 6.89 -1.17
N GLN A 135 7.20 5.88 -1.82
CA GLN A 135 7.88 4.61 -2.10
C GLN A 135 7.85 4.33 -3.59
N ALA A 136 9.03 4.12 -4.18
CA ALA A 136 9.17 3.65 -5.55
C ALA A 136 9.69 2.22 -5.52
N ALA A 137 9.04 1.30 -6.22
CA ALA A 137 9.42 -0.10 -6.25
C ALA A 137 9.39 -0.67 -7.66
N VAL A 138 10.37 -1.52 -7.97
CA VAL A 138 10.39 -2.39 -9.14
C VAL A 138 9.96 -3.78 -8.69
N ILE A 139 8.92 -4.30 -9.33
CA ILE A 139 8.26 -5.56 -8.98
C ILE A 139 8.32 -6.51 -10.17
N SER A 140 8.65 -7.78 -9.93
CA SER A 140 8.63 -8.86 -10.92
C SER A 140 8.44 -10.20 -10.22
N LEU A 141 7.72 -11.14 -10.83
CA LEU A 141 7.48 -12.50 -10.29
C LEU A 141 6.92 -12.45 -8.85
N ALA A 142 5.96 -11.58 -8.59
CA ALA A 142 5.33 -11.34 -7.29
C ALA A 142 6.32 -10.97 -6.15
N GLY A 143 7.52 -10.49 -6.50
CA GLY A 143 8.52 -10.03 -5.55
C GLY A 143 8.94 -8.58 -5.80
N ILE A 144 9.24 -7.85 -4.73
CA ILE A 144 9.88 -6.54 -4.82
C ILE A 144 11.37 -6.77 -5.10
N VAL A 145 11.81 -6.36 -6.27
CA VAL A 145 13.20 -6.50 -6.75
C VAL A 145 14.10 -5.41 -6.21
N SER A 146 13.56 -4.20 -6.18
CA SER A 146 14.19 -3.00 -5.63
C SER A 146 13.11 -2.08 -5.09
N CYS A 147 13.39 -1.44 -3.96
CA CYS A 147 12.51 -0.41 -3.40
C CYS A 147 13.35 0.72 -2.79
N ARG A 148 12.96 1.93 -3.08
CA ARG A 148 13.50 3.15 -2.48
C ARG A 148 12.36 3.96 -1.89
N SER A 149 12.62 4.55 -0.74
CA SER A 149 11.63 5.37 -0.03
C SER A 149 12.22 6.71 0.38
N SER A 150 11.36 7.69 0.51
CA SER A 150 11.70 9.01 1.02
C SER A 150 10.58 9.53 1.89
N GLU A 151 10.93 9.95 3.11
CA GLU A 151 9.99 10.65 3.97
C GLU A 151 9.69 12.05 3.42
N ARG A 152 8.45 12.48 3.61
CA ARG A 152 7.99 13.82 3.31
C ARG A 152 7.84 14.59 4.62
N THR A 153 8.71 15.56 4.82
CA THR A 153 8.60 16.52 5.92
C THR A 153 7.86 17.76 5.42
N GLY A 154 6.57 17.85 5.74
CA GLY A 154 5.70 18.96 5.29
C GLY A 154 5.22 18.85 3.85
N ALA A 155 4.51 19.88 3.40
CA ALA A 155 4.02 19.99 2.02
C ALA A 155 5.18 20.28 1.05
N LEU A 156 5.46 19.35 0.13
CA LEU A 156 6.35 19.60 -0.98
C LEU A 156 5.61 20.34 -2.08
N ASP A 157 6.22 21.38 -2.63
CA ASP A 157 5.76 21.96 -3.89
C ASP A 157 5.91 20.96 -5.05
N ALA A 158 5.19 21.17 -6.15
CA ALA A 158 5.17 20.26 -7.29
C ALA A 158 6.58 19.99 -7.85
N LYS A 159 7.45 20.99 -7.89
CA LYS A 159 8.82 20.87 -8.42
C LYS A 159 9.68 19.95 -7.54
N ARG A 160 9.64 20.14 -6.23
CA ARG A 160 10.39 19.31 -5.28
C ARG A 160 9.85 17.88 -5.25
N LEU A 161 8.52 17.71 -5.31
CA LEU A 161 7.90 16.39 -5.39
C LEU A 161 8.36 15.67 -6.66
N THR A 162 8.30 16.33 -7.82
CA THR A 162 8.76 15.76 -9.09
C THR A 162 10.22 15.33 -9.04
N ALA A 163 11.10 16.20 -8.55
CA ALA A 163 12.52 15.88 -8.41
C ALA A 163 12.76 14.64 -7.53
N ARG A 164 12.04 14.56 -6.41
CA ARG A 164 12.17 13.42 -5.49
C ARG A 164 11.66 12.11 -6.10
N VAL A 165 10.54 12.15 -6.82
CA VAL A 165 10.01 10.98 -7.53
C VAL A 165 11.00 10.48 -8.58
N ILE A 166 11.56 11.38 -9.38
CA ILE A 166 12.57 11.04 -10.40
C ILE A 166 13.81 10.42 -9.77
N GLU A 167 14.31 10.99 -8.67
CA GLU A 167 15.46 10.48 -7.92
C GLU A 167 15.21 9.03 -7.47
N LEU A 168 14.09 8.77 -6.78
CA LEU A 168 13.76 7.42 -6.29
C LEU A 168 13.64 6.39 -7.43
N ILE A 169 13.12 6.78 -8.58
CA ILE A 169 13.03 5.87 -9.73
C ILE A 169 14.42 5.59 -10.29
N ARG A 170 15.28 6.63 -10.45
CA ARG A 170 16.66 6.46 -10.93
C ARG A 170 17.48 5.56 -9.99
N ASP A 171 17.32 5.71 -8.67
CA ASP A 171 17.99 4.87 -7.69
C ASP A 171 17.56 3.41 -7.79
N ASN A 172 16.28 3.12 -8.08
CA ASN A 172 15.80 1.77 -8.33
C ASN A 172 16.36 1.19 -9.63
N ILE A 173 16.43 1.99 -10.69
CA ILE A 173 17.02 1.58 -11.98
C ILE A 173 18.52 1.26 -11.79
N GLU A 174 19.24 2.10 -11.04
CA GLU A 174 20.66 1.87 -10.78
C GLU A 174 20.88 0.63 -9.91
N ASP A 175 20.03 0.38 -8.92
CA ASP A 175 20.05 -0.84 -8.12
C ASP A 175 19.82 -2.10 -9.00
N CYS A 176 18.88 -2.04 -9.93
CA CYS A 176 18.65 -3.11 -10.90
C CYS A 176 19.88 -3.31 -11.82
N ARG A 177 20.50 -2.22 -12.30
CA ARG A 177 21.69 -2.24 -13.14
C ARG A 177 22.88 -2.85 -12.42
N SER A 178 23.15 -2.43 -11.18
CA SER A 178 24.25 -2.94 -10.37
C SER A 178 24.15 -4.43 -10.06
N LYS A 179 22.92 -4.96 -10.06
CA LYS A 179 22.62 -6.39 -9.89
C LYS A 179 22.58 -7.18 -11.22
N GLY A 180 22.93 -6.55 -12.34
CA GLY A 180 22.92 -7.18 -13.67
C GLY A 180 21.53 -7.49 -14.22
N ARG A 181 20.47 -6.83 -13.71
CA ARG A 181 19.07 -7.09 -14.10
C ARG A 181 18.63 -6.16 -15.22
N PHE A 182 19.34 -6.13 -16.32
CA PHE A 182 19.11 -5.22 -17.46
C PHE A 182 17.74 -5.45 -18.12
N ASN A 183 17.30 -6.70 -18.22
CA ASN A 183 16.00 -7.05 -18.78
C ASN A 183 14.83 -6.37 -18.05
N LEU A 184 14.94 -6.17 -16.73
CA LEU A 184 13.91 -5.47 -15.97
C LEU A 184 13.87 -3.96 -16.29
N ILE A 185 15.03 -3.37 -16.65
CA ILE A 185 15.12 -1.97 -17.05
C ILE A 185 14.46 -1.77 -18.43
N ASP A 186 14.68 -2.70 -19.35
CA ASP A 186 14.04 -2.68 -20.67
C ASP A 186 12.52 -2.80 -20.54
N ASP A 187 12.04 -3.67 -19.64
CA ASP A 187 10.61 -3.80 -19.31
C ASP A 187 10.01 -2.47 -18.82
N LEU A 188 10.75 -1.71 -17.99
CA LEU A 188 10.28 -0.41 -17.50
C LEU A 188 10.20 0.64 -18.61
N ALA A 189 11.11 0.59 -19.57
CA ALA A 189 11.05 1.47 -20.73
C ALA A 189 9.84 1.16 -21.62
N GLU A 190 9.44 -0.11 -21.73
CA GLU A 190 8.29 -0.57 -22.52
C GLU A 190 6.96 -0.34 -21.78
N LYS A 191 6.82 -0.88 -20.55
CA LYS A 191 5.57 -0.87 -19.77
C LYS A 191 5.31 0.45 -19.05
N GLY A 192 6.38 1.20 -18.79
CA GLY A 192 6.32 2.48 -18.09
C GLY A 192 6.16 2.36 -16.57
N ILE A 193 5.83 3.48 -15.97
CA ILE A 193 5.74 3.70 -14.53
C ILE A 193 4.31 4.03 -14.13
N VAL A 194 3.86 3.49 -13.02
CA VAL A 194 2.53 3.76 -12.46
C VAL A 194 2.64 4.60 -11.20
N LEU A 195 1.97 5.75 -11.19
CA LEU A 195 1.87 6.62 -10.03
C LEU A 195 0.58 6.33 -9.25
N THR A 196 0.70 6.15 -7.95
CA THR A 196 -0.41 5.91 -7.00
C THR A 196 -0.30 6.84 -5.79
N GLY A 197 -1.27 6.75 -4.88
CA GLY A 197 -1.34 7.64 -3.73
C GLY A 197 -1.90 9.03 -4.05
N GLY A 198 -2.20 9.81 -3.02
CA GLY A 198 -2.79 11.14 -3.18
C GLY A 198 -1.89 12.14 -3.90
N GLY A 199 -0.56 12.01 -3.74
CA GLY A 199 0.41 12.87 -4.40
C GLY A 199 0.52 12.64 -5.92
N ALA A 200 0.07 11.50 -6.43
CA ALA A 200 0.01 11.23 -7.87
C ALA A 200 -0.91 12.19 -8.63
N LEU A 201 -1.86 12.82 -7.95
CA LEU A 201 -2.78 13.81 -8.52
C LEU A 201 -2.17 15.21 -8.67
N THR A 202 -0.89 15.38 -8.32
CA THR A 202 -0.20 16.66 -8.51
C THR A 202 -0.13 17.01 -10.00
N THR A 203 -0.68 18.16 -10.34
CA THR A 203 -0.73 18.63 -11.75
C THR A 203 0.66 18.65 -12.38
N GLY A 204 0.77 18.07 -13.57
CA GLY A 204 2.02 18.04 -14.35
C GLY A 204 3.06 17.02 -13.88
N LEU A 205 2.85 16.32 -12.75
CA LEU A 205 3.81 15.36 -12.21
C LEU A 205 4.10 14.21 -13.20
N ALA A 206 3.06 13.56 -13.71
CA ALA A 206 3.22 12.42 -14.62
C ALA A 206 3.96 12.82 -15.90
N SER A 207 3.61 13.96 -16.50
CA SER A 207 4.26 14.46 -17.70
C SER A 207 5.73 14.79 -17.46
N ALA A 208 6.03 15.47 -16.35
CA ALA A 208 7.41 15.85 -16.03
C ALA A 208 8.29 14.61 -15.71
N VAL A 209 7.74 13.59 -15.05
CA VAL A 209 8.45 12.32 -14.81
C VAL A 209 8.66 11.57 -16.11
N SER A 210 7.65 11.51 -16.99
CA SER A 210 7.74 10.86 -18.31
C SER A 210 8.82 11.52 -19.19
N GLU A 211 8.84 12.84 -19.24
CA GLU A 211 9.85 13.60 -19.99
C GLU A 211 11.26 13.36 -19.45
N ALA A 212 11.44 13.43 -18.11
CA ALA A 212 12.75 13.30 -17.48
C ALA A 212 13.36 11.90 -17.57
N LEU A 213 12.51 10.86 -17.70
CA LEU A 213 12.93 9.44 -17.73
C LEU A 213 12.78 8.83 -19.14
N ASN A 214 12.21 9.57 -20.08
CA ASN A 214 11.93 9.13 -21.45
C ASN A 214 11.21 7.76 -21.49
N CYS A 215 10.19 7.60 -20.63
CA CYS A 215 9.37 6.38 -20.57
C CYS A 215 7.90 6.73 -20.30
N PRO A 216 6.95 5.87 -20.66
CA PRO A 216 5.54 6.10 -20.36
C PRO A 216 5.29 6.20 -18.85
N VAL A 217 4.49 7.17 -18.43
CA VAL A 217 4.06 7.33 -17.03
C VAL A 217 2.55 7.51 -17.01
N ARG A 218 1.87 6.69 -16.20
CA ARG A 218 0.43 6.82 -15.99
C ARG A 218 0.09 7.00 -14.53
N VAL A 219 -0.97 7.72 -14.26
CA VAL A 219 -1.61 7.76 -12.94
C VAL A 219 -2.67 6.65 -12.90
N ALA A 220 -2.77 5.93 -11.79
CA ALA A 220 -3.82 4.94 -11.60
C ALA A 220 -5.21 5.61 -11.61
N ASP A 221 -6.26 4.89 -12.03
CA ASP A 221 -7.62 5.46 -12.15
C ASP A 221 -8.13 6.02 -10.81
N GLN A 222 -7.89 5.32 -9.72
CA GLN A 222 -8.20 5.76 -8.36
C GLN A 222 -6.94 5.69 -7.49
N PRO A 223 -5.97 6.61 -7.71
CA PRO A 223 -4.64 6.48 -7.15
C PRO A 223 -4.63 6.49 -5.62
N GLN A 224 -5.56 7.20 -5.00
CA GLN A 224 -5.70 7.27 -3.55
C GLN A 224 -6.20 5.95 -2.92
N LEU A 225 -6.90 5.12 -3.67
CA LEU A 225 -7.47 3.84 -3.24
C LEU A 225 -6.66 2.63 -3.73
N ALA A 226 -5.61 2.86 -4.52
CA ALA A 226 -4.83 1.79 -5.13
C ALA A 226 -4.31 0.78 -4.09
N VAL A 227 -3.77 1.25 -2.97
CA VAL A 227 -3.26 0.36 -1.91
C VAL A 227 -4.38 -0.51 -1.36
N VAL A 228 -5.50 0.04 -0.88
CA VAL A 228 -6.58 -0.75 -0.27
C VAL A 228 -7.24 -1.70 -1.27
N TYR A 229 -7.35 -1.32 -2.54
CA TYR A 229 -7.84 -2.21 -3.60
C TYR A 229 -6.87 -3.36 -3.89
N GLY A 230 -5.58 -3.09 -3.86
CA GLY A 230 -4.57 -4.14 -4.02
C GLY A 230 -4.58 -5.11 -2.84
N VAL A 231 -4.69 -4.61 -1.62
CA VAL A 231 -4.89 -5.44 -0.42
C VAL A 231 -6.13 -6.31 -0.56
N ALA A 232 -7.23 -5.74 -1.06
CA ALA A 232 -8.49 -6.48 -1.24
C ALA A 232 -8.37 -7.64 -2.24
N LYS A 233 -7.51 -7.52 -3.26
CA LYS A 233 -7.24 -8.60 -4.22
C LYS A 233 -6.57 -9.82 -3.59
N VAL A 234 -5.94 -9.68 -2.43
CA VAL A 234 -5.34 -10.81 -1.70
C VAL A 234 -6.39 -11.60 -0.92
N LEU A 235 -7.52 -11.00 -0.53
CA LEU A 235 -8.52 -11.66 0.32
C LEU A 235 -9.07 -12.98 -0.26
N PRO A 236 -9.40 -13.09 -1.55
CA PRO A 236 -9.83 -14.35 -2.16
C PRO A 236 -8.74 -15.43 -2.13
N GLU A 237 -7.48 -15.05 -2.33
CA GLU A 237 -6.36 -15.98 -2.36
C GLU A 237 -6.11 -16.67 -1.02
N LEU A 238 -6.54 -16.04 0.09
CA LEU A 238 -6.45 -16.64 1.42
C LEU A 238 -7.35 -17.88 1.60
N ASP A 239 -8.33 -18.07 0.74
CA ASP A 239 -9.19 -19.26 0.77
C ASP A 239 -8.45 -20.48 0.23
N SER A 240 -7.60 -20.31 -0.79
CA SER A 240 -6.78 -21.37 -1.38
C SER A 240 -5.70 -21.88 -0.42
N LEU A 241 -5.14 -21.00 0.42
CA LEU A 241 -4.12 -21.37 1.41
C LEU A 241 -4.66 -22.32 2.52
N ARG A 242 -5.98 -22.40 2.72
CA ARG A 242 -6.58 -23.29 3.72
C ARG A 242 -6.78 -24.70 3.20
N THR A 243 -7.07 -24.86 1.92
CA THR A 243 -7.26 -26.17 1.28
C THR A 243 -5.96 -26.96 1.16
N SER A 244 -4.81 -26.31 1.23
CA SER A 244 -3.49 -26.97 1.18
C SER A 244 -2.94 -27.39 2.54
N ARG A 245 -3.64 -27.06 3.66
CA ARG A 245 -3.24 -27.42 5.04
C ARG A 245 -4.18 -28.40 5.75
N GLY A 246 -5.12 -28.98 5.01
CA GLY A 246 -6.08 -30.00 5.49
C GLY A 246 -5.82 -31.39 4.80
#